data_97a65a6c364fa0c4c3e7c222276433fe
#
_entry.id   97a65a6c364fa0c4c3e7c222276433fe
#
_cell.length_a   1.000
_cell.length_b   1.000
_cell.length_c   1.000
_cell.angle_alpha   90.00
_cell.angle_beta   90.00
_cell.angle_gamma   90.00
#
_symmetry.space_group_name_H-M   'P 1'
#
loop_
_entity.id
_entity.type
_entity.pdbx_description
1 polymer ?
#
loop_
_entity_poly.entity_id
_entity_poly.type
_entity_poly.pdbx_seq_one_letter_code
_entity_poly.pdbx_strand_id
1 'polypeptide(L)'
;MNALLKLVGIAAIVSTISSCGFHLRGAPSLPDNINTVVIESARAHAPLARALDDRLNIYGLQSQERGSDNAPSENISIYLLPEKLDRQLLSVYPSGQVAEYDLIYVVRYRVSFPNKAPLMAQFEVVRDYQDDPDQVLAKSRELDLMLDEMRAEAADIIIRRLSSQAVAALDIEN
;
A
#
# COMPACT_ATOMS: atom_id res chain seq x y z
N MET A 1 -19.91 -47.88 23.15
CA MET A 1 -20.72 -46.65 23.24
C MET A 1 -19.86 -45.38 23.35
N ASN A 2 -18.80 -45.40 24.17
CA ASN A 2 -17.95 -44.21 24.38
C ASN A 2 -17.07 -43.77 23.18
N ALA A 3 -16.69 -44.69 22.29
CA ALA A 3 -15.87 -44.38 21.12
C ALA A 3 -16.70 -43.66 20.04
N LEU A 4 -17.94 -44.08 19.82
CA LEU A 4 -18.85 -43.48 18.85
C LEU A 4 -19.22 -42.04 19.26
N LEU A 5 -19.42 -41.78 20.55
CA LEU A 5 -19.72 -40.46 21.08
C LEU A 5 -18.56 -39.48 20.92
N LYS A 6 -17.31 -39.96 21.10
CA LYS A 6 -16.10 -39.18 20.89
C LYS A 6 -15.90 -38.84 19.39
N LEU A 7 -16.22 -39.77 18.52
CA LEU A 7 -16.10 -39.59 17.06
C LEU A 7 -17.10 -38.55 16.55
N VAL A 8 -18.34 -38.58 17.04
CA VAL A 8 -19.37 -37.58 16.72
C VAL A 8 -18.99 -36.21 17.26
N GLY A 9 -18.42 -36.12 18.48
CA GLY A 9 -17.95 -34.86 19.03
C GLY A 9 -16.82 -34.22 18.23
N ILE A 10 -15.85 -35.02 17.77
CA ILE A 10 -14.75 -34.55 16.93
C ILE A 10 -15.28 -34.07 15.56
N ALA A 11 -16.20 -34.82 14.93
CA ALA A 11 -16.82 -34.44 13.68
C ALA A 11 -17.60 -33.12 13.78
N ALA A 12 -18.32 -32.91 14.88
CA ALA A 12 -19.04 -31.66 15.14
C ALA A 12 -18.10 -30.45 15.29
N ILE A 13 -16.96 -30.62 15.99
CA ILE A 13 -15.94 -29.58 16.16
C ILE A 13 -15.27 -29.23 14.82
N VAL A 14 -14.94 -30.23 14.01
CA VAL A 14 -14.34 -30.00 12.67
C VAL A 14 -15.32 -29.28 11.74
N SER A 15 -16.62 -29.60 11.80
CA SER A 15 -17.66 -28.93 11.02
C SER A 15 -17.86 -27.46 11.39
N THR A 16 -17.68 -27.08 12.66
CA THR A 16 -17.77 -25.68 13.10
C THR A 16 -16.59 -24.82 12.65
N ILE A 17 -15.40 -25.40 12.50
CA ILE A 17 -14.20 -24.71 12.03
C ILE A 17 -14.30 -24.40 10.53
N SER A 18 -14.92 -25.27 9.74
CA SER A 18 -15.15 -25.07 8.30
C SER A 18 -16.27 -24.06 7.99
N SER A 19 -17.10 -23.72 8.97
CA SER A 19 -18.20 -22.76 8.82
C SER A 19 -17.78 -21.28 8.95
N CYS A 20 -16.59 -20.99 9.48
CA CYS A 20 -16.02 -19.67 9.38
C CYS A 20 -15.58 -19.43 7.93
N GLY A 21 -16.38 -18.74 7.14
CA GLY A 21 -16.10 -18.36 5.75
C GLY A 21 -14.93 -17.37 5.62
N PHE A 22 -13.82 -17.66 6.29
CA PHE A 22 -12.60 -16.84 6.24
C PHE A 22 -11.86 -17.13 4.95
N HIS A 23 -12.15 -16.34 3.92
CA HIS A 23 -11.36 -16.36 2.70
C HIS A 23 -10.20 -15.38 2.82
N LEU A 24 -8.98 -15.90 2.65
CA LEU A 24 -7.80 -15.05 2.49
C LEU A 24 -8.06 -14.15 1.28
N ARG A 25 -8.01 -12.83 1.46
CA ARG A 25 -8.16 -11.88 0.35
C ARG A 25 -6.99 -12.12 -0.61
N GLY A 26 -7.28 -12.52 -1.82
CA GLY A 26 -6.27 -12.74 -2.85
C GLY A 26 -5.43 -11.50 -3.14
N ALA A 27 -4.29 -11.68 -3.79
CA ALA A 27 -3.49 -10.57 -4.28
C ALA A 27 -4.35 -9.65 -5.17
N PRO A 28 -4.12 -8.33 -5.15
CA PRO A 28 -4.77 -7.42 -6.08
C PRO A 28 -4.43 -7.88 -7.51
N SER A 29 -5.43 -8.11 -8.34
CA SER A 29 -5.24 -8.46 -9.74
C SER A 29 -5.65 -7.29 -10.62
N LEU A 30 -4.88 -7.01 -11.64
CA LEU A 30 -5.32 -6.17 -12.76
C LEU A 30 -6.05 -7.06 -13.79
N PRO A 31 -6.93 -6.49 -14.63
CA PRO A 31 -7.50 -7.19 -15.76
C PRO A 31 -6.42 -7.81 -16.64
N ASP A 32 -6.69 -9.00 -17.21
CA ASP A 32 -5.71 -9.84 -17.93
C ASP A 32 -5.03 -9.15 -19.12
N ASN A 33 -5.62 -8.08 -19.64
CA ASN A 33 -5.06 -7.26 -20.71
C ASN A 33 -4.06 -6.21 -20.24
N ILE A 34 -3.85 -6.05 -18.91
CA ILE A 34 -2.96 -5.05 -18.31
C ILE A 34 -1.88 -5.76 -17.49
N ASN A 35 -0.73 -5.94 -18.11
CA ASN A 35 0.42 -6.58 -17.45
C ASN A 35 1.51 -5.58 -17.03
N THR A 36 1.44 -4.35 -17.53
CA THR A 36 2.49 -3.34 -17.30
C THR A 36 1.91 -2.07 -16.73
N VAL A 37 2.52 -1.57 -15.67
CA VAL A 37 2.21 -0.28 -15.03
C VAL A 37 3.41 0.63 -15.21
N VAL A 38 3.21 1.80 -15.81
CA VAL A 38 4.24 2.81 -15.96
C VAL A 38 4.28 3.68 -14.71
N ILE A 39 5.42 3.73 -14.02
CA ILE A 39 5.63 4.57 -12.85
C ILE A 39 6.41 5.81 -13.25
N GLU A 40 5.85 6.96 -12.97
CA GLU A 40 6.48 8.25 -13.12
C GLU A 40 6.52 8.96 -11.78
N SER A 41 7.57 9.71 -11.50
CA SER A 41 7.63 10.51 -10.28
C SER A 41 8.17 11.91 -10.56
N ALA A 42 7.73 12.87 -9.76
CA ALA A 42 8.21 14.26 -9.85
C ALA A 42 9.70 14.40 -9.50
N ARG A 43 10.29 13.40 -8.84
CA ARG A 43 11.71 13.34 -8.49
C ARG A 43 12.28 12.01 -8.97
N ALA A 44 13.46 12.05 -9.60
CA ALA A 44 14.19 10.84 -9.93
C ALA A 44 14.49 10.03 -8.65
N HIS A 45 14.35 8.71 -8.73
CA HIS A 45 14.61 7.78 -7.63
C HIS A 45 13.80 8.06 -6.35
N ALA A 46 12.55 8.55 -6.48
CA ALA A 46 11.67 8.77 -5.34
C ALA A 46 11.51 7.48 -4.51
N PRO A 47 11.66 7.52 -3.17
CA PRO A 47 11.54 6.31 -2.35
C PRO A 47 10.20 5.59 -2.50
N LEU A 48 9.10 6.34 -2.62
CA LEU A 48 7.78 5.74 -2.88
C LEU A 48 7.70 5.05 -4.24
N ALA A 49 8.38 5.59 -5.28
CA ALA A 49 8.39 4.95 -6.60
C ALA A 49 9.09 3.58 -6.53
N ARG A 50 10.20 3.47 -5.80
CA ARG A 50 10.88 2.19 -5.56
C ARG A 50 10.01 1.22 -4.75
N ALA A 51 9.38 1.69 -3.67
CA ALA A 51 8.47 0.85 -2.90
C ALA A 51 7.29 0.34 -3.73
N LEU A 52 6.77 1.16 -4.64
CA LEU A 52 5.70 0.77 -5.56
C LEU A 52 6.18 -0.25 -6.60
N ASP A 53 7.38 -0.07 -7.16
CA ASP A 53 8.02 -1.03 -8.07
C ASP A 53 8.22 -2.39 -7.41
N ASP A 54 8.82 -2.41 -6.22
CA ASP A 54 9.03 -3.62 -5.43
C ASP A 54 7.71 -4.36 -5.15
N ARG A 55 6.65 -3.63 -4.79
CA ARG A 55 5.33 -4.23 -4.51
C ARG A 55 4.63 -4.75 -5.77
N LEU A 56 4.71 -4.04 -6.89
CA LEU A 56 4.18 -4.53 -8.17
C LEU A 56 4.86 -5.84 -8.56
N ASN A 57 6.19 -5.92 -8.44
CA ASN A 57 6.95 -7.14 -8.72
C ASN A 57 6.51 -8.31 -7.82
N ILE A 58 6.27 -8.08 -6.51
CA ILE A 58 5.75 -9.10 -5.59
C ILE A 58 4.37 -9.62 -6.04
N TYR A 59 3.53 -8.75 -6.59
CA TYR A 59 2.21 -9.13 -7.12
C TYR A 59 2.25 -9.69 -8.54
N GLY A 60 3.45 -9.87 -9.13
CA GLY A 60 3.64 -10.41 -10.49
C GLY A 60 3.28 -9.42 -11.60
N LEU A 61 3.17 -8.15 -11.29
CA LEU A 61 2.93 -7.07 -12.25
C LEU A 61 4.26 -6.47 -12.70
N GLN A 62 4.40 -6.21 -13.98
CA GLN A 62 5.60 -5.54 -14.50
C GLN A 62 5.47 -4.03 -14.29
N SER A 63 6.52 -3.42 -13.78
CA SER A 63 6.66 -1.98 -13.73
C SER A 63 7.64 -1.50 -14.80
N GLN A 64 7.40 -0.32 -15.31
CA GLN A 64 8.31 0.38 -16.23
C GLN A 64 8.48 1.81 -15.75
N GLU A 65 9.73 2.21 -15.47
CA GLU A 65 10.04 3.60 -15.18
C GLU A 65 10.06 4.38 -16.51
N ARG A 66 9.36 5.51 -16.58
CA ARG A 66 9.32 6.31 -17.80
C ARG A 66 10.63 7.06 -17.98
N GLY A 67 11.52 6.47 -18.79
CA GLY A 67 12.75 7.10 -19.30
C GLY A 67 12.79 7.17 -20.82
N SER A 68 11.76 6.68 -21.51
CA SER A 68 11.73 6.60 -22.98
C SER A 68 10.42 7.15 -23.54
N ASP A 69 10.51 8.01 -24.54
CA ASP A 69 9.43 8.72 -25.23
C ASP A 69 8.36 7.83 -25.93
N ASN A 70 8.39 6.52 -25.70
CA ASN A 70 7.58 5.53 -26.40
C ASN A 70 6.75 4.61 -25.47
N ALA A 71 6.28 5.09 -24.31
CA ALA A 71 5.30 4.29 -23.57
C ALA A 71 3.99 4.26 -24.36
N PRO A 72 3.50 3.07 -24.78
CA PRO A 72 2.23 2.96 -25.51
C PRO A 72 1.10 3.60 -24.69
N SER A 73 0.21 4.31 -25.35
CA SER A 73 -1.01 4.88 -24.76
C SER A 73 -1.97 3.82 -24.19
N GLU A 74 -1.61 2.55 -24.33
CA GLU A 74 -2.36 1.38 -23.87
C GLU A 74 -2.02 0.93 -22.44
N ASN A 75 -0.98 1.49 -21.82
CA ASN A 75 -0.59 1.13 -20.46
C ASN A 75 -1.24 2.04 -19.42
N ILE A 76 -1.46 1.48 -18.23
CA ILE A 76 -1.80 2.30 -17.06
C ILE A 76 -0.55 3.06 -16.63
N SER A 77 -0.68 4.36 -16.38
CA SER A 77 0.40 5.15 -15.80
C SER A 77 0.03 5.74 -14.45
N ILE A 78 0.99 5.72 -13.53
CA ILE A 78 0.90 6.31 -12.19
C ILE A 78 1.97 7.41 -12.10
N TYR A 79 1.54 8.65 -11.95
CA TYR A 79 2.41 9.77 -11.69
C TYR A 79 2.40 10.13 -10.22
N LEU A 80 3.51 9.92 -9.52
CA LEU A 80 3.67 10.22 -8.10
C LEU A 80 4.08 11.70 -7.91
N LEU A 81 3.30 12.45 -7.15
CA LEU A 81 3.65 13.79 -6.72
C LEU A 81 4.67 13.73 -5.58
N PRO A 82 5.35 14.85 -5.23
CA PRO A 82 6.28 14.87 -4.11
C PRO A 82 5.64 14.38 -2.82
N GLU A 83 6.35 13.48 -2.14
CA GLU A 83 5.98 12.97 -0.82
C GLU A 83 6.00 14.10 0.22
N LYS A 84 5.11 14.01 1.20
CA LYS A 84 5.09 14.91 2.35
C LYS A 84 4.96 14.09 3.62
N LEU A 85 5.85 14.33 4.58
CA LEU A 85 5.75 13.83 5.94
C LEU A 85 5.49 15.02 6.87
N ASP A 86 4.34 15.00 7.52
CA ASP A 86 4.00 15.93 8.59
C ASP A 86 4.17 15.25 9.95
N ARG A 87 4.42 16.04 10.99
CA ARG A 87 4.49 15.59 12.37
C ARG A 87 3.50 16.38 13.18
N GLN A 88 2.57 15.68 13.81
CA GLN A 88 1.60 16.27 14.72
C GLN A 88 1.98 15.93 16.14
N LEU A 89 2.18 16.95 16.97
CA LEU A 89 2.52 16.78 18.38
C LEU A 89 1.36 16.15 19.15
N LEU A 90 1.62 15.05 19.87
CA LEU A 90 0.66 14.38 20.73
C LEU A 90 0.94 14.64 22.21
N SER A 91 2.19 14.49 22.66
CA SER A 91 2.55 14.69 24.07
C SER A 91 3.95 15.25 24.24
N VAL A 92 4.19 15.83 25.43
CA VAL A 92 5.49 16.36 25.83
C VAL A 92 5.87 15.83 27.20
N TYR A 93 7.17 15.66 27.44
CA TYR A 93 7.72 15.39 28.76
C TYR A 93 7.56 16.60 29.70
N PRO A 94 7.64 16.40 31.02
CA PRO A 94 7.66 17.54 31.99
C PRO A 94 8.79 18.54 31.74
N SER A 95 9.86 18.12 31.03
CA SER A 95 10.97 18.99 30.58
C SER A 95 10.58 19.93 29.42
N GLY A 96 9.39 19.75 28.81
CA GLY A 96 8.96 20.47 27.61
C GLY A 96 9.44 19.88 26.29
N GLN A 97 10.25 18.81 26.34
CA GLN A 97 10.66 18.08 25.14
C GLN A 97 9.51 17.24 24.62
N VAL A 98 9.47 17.01 23.30
CA VAL A 98 8.43 16.17 22.70
C VAL A 98 8.62 14.72 23.14
N ALA A 99 7.52 14.06 23.53
CA ALA A 99 7.49 12.66 23.87
C ALA A 99 6.87 11.81 22.74
N GLU A 100 5.82 12.33 22.08
CA GLU A 100 5.10 11.57 21.06
C GLU A 100 4.62 12.48 19.93
N TYR A 101 4.67 11.94 18.71
CA TYR A 101 4.06 12.54 17.51
C TYR A 101 3.20 11.51 16.77
N ASP A 102 2.21 12.01 16.03
CA ASP A 102 1.73 11.34 14.83
C ASP A 102 2.61 11.69 13.65
N LEU A 103 3.11 10.68 12.97
CA LEU A 103 3.72 10.80 11.67
C LEU A 103 2.63 10.64 10.61
N ILE A 104 2.37 11.69 9.84
CA ILE A 104 1.35 11.72 8.81
C ILE A 104 2.04 11.76 7.46
N TYR A 105 2.06 10.62 6.77
CA TYR A 105 2.64 10.47 5.45
C TYR A 105 1.58 10.69 4.38
N VAL A 106 1.62 11.85 3.73
CA VAL A 106 0.64 12.27 2.73
C VAL A 106 1.09 11.85 1.34
N VAL A 107 0.30 11.03 0.69
CA VAL A 107 0.54 10.52 -0.66
C VAL A 107 -0.46 11.14 -1.62
N ARG A 108 0.06 11.73 -2.70
CA ARG A 108 -0.74 12.28 -3.82
C ARG A 108 -0.23 11.69 -5.12
N TYR A 109 -1.12 11.25 -5.97
CA TYR A 109 -0.76 10.67 -7.24
C TYR A 109 -1.86 10.86 -8.28
N ARG A 110 -1.50 10.72 -9.55
CA ARG A 110 -2.39 10.74 -10.68
C ARG A 110 -2.33 9.39 -11.39
N VAL A 111 -3.48 8.81 -11.65
CA VAL A 111 -3.61 7.59 -12.45
C VAL A 111 -4.20 7.94 -13.80
N SER A 112 -3.62 7.39 -14.86
CA SER A 112 -4.16 7.50 -16.22
C SER A 112 -4.42 6.08 -16.74
N PHE A 113 -5.65 5.82 -17.13
CA PHE A 113 -6.06 4.61 -17.84
C PHE A 113 -6.09 4.88 -19.35
N PRO A 114 -5.91 3.85 -20.20
CA PRO A 114 -6.05 4.00 -21.64
C PRO A 114 -7.40 4.64 -22.00
N ASN A 115 -7.36 5.64 -22.88
CA ASN A 115 -8.55 6.34 -23.39
C ASN A 115 -9.48 6.97 -22.34
N LYS A 116 -9.03 7.15 -21.10
CA LYS A 116 -9.80 7.79 -20.01
C LYS A 116 -9.10 9.08 -19.54
N ALA A 117 -9.89 9.97 -18.97
CA ALA A 117 -9.34 11.15 -18.32
C ALA A 117 -8.54 10.76 -17.07
N PRO A 118 -7.40 11.43 -16.80
CA PRO A 118 -6.60 11.15 -15.61
C PRO A 118 -7.37 11.41 -14.32
N LEU A 119 -7.17 10.56 -13.33
CA LEU A 119 -7.77 10.65 -12.00
C LEU A 119 -6.72 11.08 -10.97
N MET A 120 -7.04 12.11 -10.18
CA MET A 120 -6.21 12.50 -9.04
C MET A 120 -6.68 11.77 -7.79
N ALA A 121 -5.75 11.26 -7.00
CA ALA A 121 -6.03 10.59 -5.75
C ALA A 121 -5.07 11.07 -4.65
N GLN A 122 -5.58 11.06 -3.43
CA GLN A 122 -4.83 11.38 -2.22
C GLN A 122 -5.25 10.47 -1.09
N PHE A 123 -4.32 10.16 -0.20
CA PHE A 123 -4.57 9.51 1.09
C PHE A 123 -3.40 9.76 2.05
N GLU A 124 -3.58 9.35 3.28
CA GLU A 124 -2.59 9.48 4.35
C GLU A 124 -2.36 8.13 4.99
N VAL A 125 -1.12 7.87 5.37
CA VAL A 125 -0.71 6.79 6.26
C VAL A 125 -0.26 7.44 7.56
N VAL A 126 -0.82 6.99 8.69
CA VAL A 126 -0.52 7.58 10.01
C VAL A 126 0.13 6.53 10.88
N ARG A 127 1.15 6.93 11.65
CA ARG A 127 1.86 6.10 12.64
C ARG A 127 2.19 6.93 13.87
N ASP A 128 1.93 6.35 15.03
CA ASP A 128 2.39 6.90 16.30
C ASP A 128 3.91 6.70 16.41
N TYR A 129 4.62 7.74 16.82
CA TYR A 129 6.05 7.72 17.02
C TYR A 129 6.41 8.30 18.38
N GLN A 130 7.10 7.50 19.19
CA GLN A 130 7.64 7.93 20.47
C GLN A 130 9.07 8.42 20.26
N ASP A 131 9.34 9.67 20.66
CA ASP A 131 10.67 10.25 20.63
C ASP A 131 11.37 10.07 21.98
N ASP A 132 12.69 9.94 21.94
CA ASP A 132 13.53 9.87 23.13
C ASP A 132 14.77 10.76 22.90
N PRO A 133 14.82 11.93 23.56
CA PRO A 133 15.92 12.88 23.38
C PRO A 133 17.28 12.33 23.82
N ASP A 134 17.32 11.27 24.64
CA ASP A 134 18.56 10.66 25.11
C ASP A 134 19.09 9.59 24.10
N GLN A 135 18.28 9.19 23.14
CA GLN A 135 18.59 8.14 22.16
C GLN A 135 18.54 8.61 20.70
N VAL A 136 18.97 9.79 20.39
CA VAL A 136 18.81 10.46 19.09
C VAL A 136 19.20 9.58 17.89
N LEU A 137 20.34 8.87 17.95
CA LEU A 137 20.80 8.03 16.83
C LEU A 137 19.95 6.77 16.64
N ALA A 138 19.49 6.16 17.73
CA ALA A 138 18.61 5.01 17.68
C ALA A 138 17.25 5.41 17.11
N LYS A 139 16.72 6.54 17.57
CA LYS A 139 15.45 7.09 17.14
C LYS A 139 15.44 7.56 15.68
N SER A 140 16.56 8.11 15.20
CA SER A 140 16.71 8.45 13.78
C SER A 140 16.59 7.20 12.87
N ARG A 141 17.24 6.10 13.24
CA ARG A 141 17.16 4.83 12.48
C ARG A 141 15.77 4.21 12.55
N GLU A 142 15.11 4.26 13.70
CA GLU A 142 13.74 3.80 13.88
C GLU A 142 12.78 4.58 12.99
N LEU A 143 12.94 5.91 12.91
CA LEU A 143 12.14 6.75 12.03
C LEU A 143 12.35 6.41 10.55
N ASP A 144 13.59 6.16 10.11
CA ASP A 144 13.87 5.77 8.73
C ASP A 144 13.20 4.43 8.38
N LEU A 145 13.28 3.43 9.27
CA LEU A 145 12.60 2.14 9.08
C LEU A 145 11.08 2.30 9.02
N MET A 146 10.52 3.11 9.93
CA MET A 146 9.08 3.37 9.95
C MET A 146 8.62 4.07 8.67
N LEU A 147 9.40 5.00 8.13
CA LEU A 147 9.11 5.64 6.85
C LEU A 147 9.12 4.65 5.70
N ASP A 148 10.04 3.70 5.67
CA ASP A 148 10.07 2.67 4.64
C ASP A 148 8.86 1.72 4.75
N GLU A 149 8.41 1.39 5.96
CA GLU A 149 7.16 0.64 6.18
C GLU A 149 5.93 1.44 5.72
N MET A 150 5.86 2.74 6.03
CA MET A 150 4.77 3.62 5.59
C MET A 150 4.72 3.73 4.05
N ARG A 151 5.87 3.78 3.37
CA ARG A 151 5.96 3.75 1.91
C ARG A 151 5.48 2.43 1.33
N ALA A 152 5.88 1.31 1.94
CA ALA A 152 5.43 -0.01 1.52
C ALA A 152 3.90 -0.17 1.66
N GLU A 153 3.33 0.29 2.77
CA GLU A 153 1.88 0.32 2.97
C GLU A 153 1.18 1.24 1.96
N ALA A 154 1.76 2.41 1.70
CA ALA A 154 1.23 3.34 0.70
C ALA A 154 1.22 2.71 -0.70
N ALA A 155 2.27 1.98 -1.08
CA ALA A 155 2.33 1.24 -2.34
C ALA A 155 1.22 0.19 -2.42
N ASP A 156 0.98 -0.57 -1.35
CA ASP A 156 -0.12 -1.55 -1.28
C ASP A 156 -1.50 -0.87 -1.41
N ILE A 157 -1.70 0.30 -0.82
CA ILE A 157 -2.95 1.07 -0.97
C ILE A 157 -3.14 1.52 -2.42
N ILE A 158 -2.09 2.03 -3.06
CA ILE A 158 -2.12 2.45 -4.47
C ILE A 158 -2.52 1.26 -5.36
N ILE A 159 -1.86 0.11 -5.21
CA ILE A 159 -2.11 -1.08 -6.03
C ILE A 159 -3.55 -1.60 -5.85
N ARG A 160 -4.04 -1.66 -4.61
CA ARG A 160 -5.43 -2.06 -4.34
C ARG A 160 -6.45 -1.11 -4.97
N ARG A 161 -6.21 0.19 -4.89
CA ARG A 161 -7.07 1.20 -5.53
C ARG A 161 -7.01 1.11 -7.05
N LEU A 162 -5.80 0.92 -7.59
CA LEU A 162 -5.59 0.73 -9.01
C LEU A 162 -6.37 -0.47 -9.54
N SER A 163 -6.27 -1.62 -8.86
CA SER A 163 -7.01 -2.84 -9.21
C SER A 163 -8.53 -2.60 -9.23
N SER A 164 -9.07 -1.98 -8.18
CA SER A 164 -10.52 -1.70 -8.13
C SER A 164 -10.98 -0.68 -9.17
N GLN A 165 -10.17 0.31 -9.49
CA GLN A 165 -10.46 1.33 -10.50
C GLN A 165 -10.33 0.79 -11.92
N ALA A 166 -9.35 -0.10 -12.17
CA ALA A 166 -9.17 -0.74 -13.46
C ALA A 166 -10.38 -1.60 -13.83
N VAL A 167 -10.89 -2.39 -12.90
CA VAL A 167 -12.13 -3.16 -13.11
C VAL A 167 -13.29 -2.22 -13.46
N ALA A 168 -13.51 -1.18 -12.64
CA ALA A 168 -14.60 -0.23 -12.88
C ALA A 168 -14.45 0.57 -14.19
N ALA A 169 -13.21 0.87 -14.62
CA ALA A 169 -12.96 1.61 -15.85
C ALA A 169 -13.17 0.77 -17.14
N LEU A 170 -12.99 -0.55 -17.05
CA LEU A 170 -13.08 -1.48 -18.18
C LEU A 170 -14.43 -2.20 -18.28
N ASP A 171 -15.15 -2.39 -17.14
CA ASP A 171 -16.50 -2.98 -17.15
C ASP A 171 -17.57 -2.07 -17.79
N ILE A 172 -17.27 -0.80 -18.03
CA ILE A 172 -18.21 0.15 -18.68
C ILE A 172 -18.22 0.00 -20.21
N GLU A 173 -17.30 -0.79 -20.78
CA GLU A 173 -17.18 -1.00 -22.24
C GLU A 173 -17.88 -2.28 -22.76
N ASN A 174 -18.51 -3.07 -21.88
CA ASN A 174 -19.37 -4.21 -22.24
C ASN A 174 -20.84 -3.87 -21.99
#